data_488a6ccbbb8ad7e476c4fb08927f6ca1
#
_entry.id   488a6ccbbb8ad7e476c4fb08927f6ca1
#
_cell.length_a   1.000
_cell.length_b   1.000
_cell.length_c   1.000
_cell.angle_alpha   90.00
_cell.angle_beta   90.00
_cell.angle_gamma   90.00
#
_symmetry.space_group_name_H-M   'P 1'
#
loop_
_entity.id
_entity.type
_entity.pdbx_description
1 polymer ?
#
loop_
_entity_poly.entity_id
_entity_poly.type
_entity_poly.pdbx_seq_one_letter_code
_entity_poly.pdbx_strand_id
1 'polypeptide(L)'
;VVSGEVDYGVLMCGTGIGISIAANKVPGVIAAVCSEPYSARLTKQHNNANIIAFGARVVGTEVAKMILDEFFGAEFEGGRHQKRVDMIFDIECRNNK
;
A
#
# COMPACT_ATOMS: atom_id res chain seq x y z
N VAL A 1 9.59 -7.43 -2.55
CA VAL A 1 8.39 -7.69 -1.76
C VAL A 1 7.75 -9.02 -2.14
N VAL A 2 7.44 -9.20 -3.42
CA VAL A 2 6.72 -10.40 -3.89
C VAL A 2 7.54 -11.68 -3.68
N SER A 3 8.87 -11.61 -3.84
CA SER A 3 9.75 -12.76 -3.63
C SER A 3 9.93 -13.13 -2.16
N GLY A 4 9.54 -12.24 -1.25
CA GLY A 4 9.73 -12.44 0.19
C GLY A 4 11.08 -11.99 0.73
N GLU A 5 11.95 -11.43 -0.10
CA GLU A 5 13.25 -10.91 0.36
C GLU A 5 13.08 -9.74 1.32
N VAL A 6 12.04 -8.92 1.10
CA VAL A 6 11.67 -7.82 1.99
C VAL A 6 10.18 -7.89 2.25
N ASP A 7 9.74 -7.31 3.36
CA ASP A 7 8.34 -7.37 3.77
C ASP A 7 7.48 -6.27 3.13
N TYR A 8 8.06 -5.09 2.95
CA TYR A 8 7.31 -3.90 2.51
C TYR A 8 8.15 -3.08 1.55
N GLY A 9 7.47 -2.24 0.75
CA GLY A 9 8.11 -1.31 -0.14
C GLY A 9 7.58 0.11 0.03
N VAL A 10 8.42 1.08 -0.27
CA VAL A 10 8.07 2.49 -0.29
C VAL A 10 8.38 3.04 -1.67
N LEU A 11 7.38 3.63 -2.31
CA LEU A 11 7.53 4.19 -3.65
C LEU A 11 7.21 5.68 -3.65
N MET A 12 7.98 6.44 -4.41
CA MET A 12 7.78 7.88 -4.55
C MET A 12 7.87 8.29 -6.02
N CYS A 13 7.02 9.22 -6.41
CA CYS A 13 7.16 9.95 -7.66
C CYS A 13 6.54 11.35 -7.45
N GLY A 14 6.24 12.09 -8.50
CA GLY A 14 5.69 13.43 -8.34
C GLY A 14 4.39 13.47 -7.53
N THR A 15 3.44 12.60 -7.85
CA THR A 15 2.15 12.50 -7.15
C THR A 15 2.00 11.21 -6.33
N GLY A 16 2.81 10.21 -6.60
CA GLY A 16 2.65 8.87 -6.04
C GLY A 16 1.62 8.02 -6.78
N ILE A 17 0.83 8.63 -7.66
CA ILE A 17 -0.30 7.95 -8.31
C ILE A 17 0.16 6.97 -9.37
N GLY A 18 0.93 7.45 -10.35
CA GLY A 18 1.37 6.60 -11.46
C GLY A 18 2.18 5.39 -11.00
N ILE A 19 3.09 5.61 -10.04
CA ILE A 19 3.93 4.53 -9.53
C ILE A 19 3.10 3.50 -8.74
N SER A 20 2.05 3.93 -8.04
CA SER A 20 1.17 3.01 -7.32
C SER A 20 0.31 2.18 -8.29
N ILE A 21 -0.16 2.81 -9.37
CA ILE A 21 -0.90 2.10 -10.41
C ILE A 21 -0.01 1.02 -11.04
N ALA A 22 1.22 1.38 -11.39
CA ALA A 22 2.18 0.45 -11.97
C ALA A 22 2.46 -0.72 -11.00
N ALA A 23 2.71 -0.42 -9.74
CA ALA A 23 2.99 -1.43 -8.73
C ALA A 23 1.84 -2.43 -8.59
N ASN A 24 0.60 -1.95 -8.63
CA ASN A 24 -0.58 -2.81 -8.49
C ASN A 24 -0.81 -3.74 -9.69
N LYS A 25 -0.08 -3.56 -10.79
CA LYS A 25 -0.13 -4.51 -11.92
C LYS A 25 0.69 -5.77 -11.66
N VAL A 26 1.55 -5.75 -10.65
CA VAL A 26 2.37 -6.91 -10.29
C VAL A 26 1.56 -7.82 -9.35
N PRO A 27 1.35 -9.10 -9.72
CA PRO A 27 0.61 -10.01 -8.85
C PRO A 27 1.21 -10.10 -7.46
N GLY A 28 0.35 -10.04 -6.44
CA GLY A 28 0.77 -10.09 -5.04
C GLY A 28 1.04 -8.72 -4.42
N VAL A 29 1.03 -7.65 -5.20
CA VAL A 29 1.23 -6.28 -4.69
C VAL A 29 -0.11 -5.65 -4.34
N ILE A 30 -0.18 -5.07 -3.15
CA ILE A 30 -1.24 -4.12 -2.76
C ILE A 30 -0.53 -2.82 -2.42
N ALA A 31 -0.54 -1.89 -3.37
CA ALA A 31 0.09 -0.58 -3.21
C ALA A 31 -0.99 0.48 -2.99
N ALA A 32 -0.80 1.32 -2.00
CA ALA A 32 -1.71 2.42 -1.72
C ALA A 32 -0.95 3.74 -1.78
N VAL A 33 -1.50 4.71 -2.54
CA VAL A 33 -0.99 6.07 -2.52
C VAL A 33 -1.70 6.83 -1.41
N CYS A 34 -0.92 7.40 -0.48
CA CYS A 34 -1.46 8.11 0.67
C CYS A 34 -0.83 9.49 0.78
N SER A 35 -1.64 10.50 1.04
CA SER A 35 -1.17 11.87 1.19
C SER A 35 -1.24 12.36 2.63
N GLU A 36 -1.67 11.50 3.56
CA GLU A 36 -1.78 11.84 4.97
C GLU A 36 -1.70 10.57 5.84
N PRO A 37 -1.36 10.70 7.12
CA PRO A 37 -1.05 9.56 7.98
C PRO A 37 -2.23 8.64 8.30
N TYR A 38 -3.43 9.17 8.38
CA TYR A 38 -4.61 8.38 8.71
C TYR A 38 -4.86 7.28 7.68
N SER A 39 -4.85 7.64 6.39
CA SER A 39 -5.02 6.66 5.31
C SER A 39 -3.88 5.65 5.27
N ALA A 40 -2.66 6.09 5.59
CA ALA A 40 -1.50 5.19 5.65
C ALA A 40 -1.67 4.12 6.72
N ARG A 41 -2.19 4.48 7.88
CA ARG A 41 -2.50 3.53 8.94
C ARG A 41 -3.60 2.57 8.52
N LEU A 42 -4.70 3.11 7.98
CA LEU A 42 -5.86 2.29 7.62
C LEU A 42 -5.58 1.32 6.47
N THR A 43 -4.79 1.72 5.49
CA THR A 43 -4.49 0.81 4.38
C THR A 43 -3.68 -0.39 4.87
N LYS A 44 -2.88 -0.23 5.93
CA LYS A 44 -2.22 -1.37 6.56
C LYS A 44 -3.20 -2.20 7.36
N GLN A 45 -3.98 -1.57 8.24
CA GLN A 45 -4.92 -2.25 9.12
C GLN A 45 -6.04 -2.97 8.37
N HIS A 46 -6.56 -2.37 7.32
CA HIS A 46 -7.75 -2.85 6.61
C HIS A 46 -7.45 -3.57 5.31
N ASN A 47 -6.48 -3.11 4.55
CA ASN A 47 -6.19 -3.63 3.22
C ASN A 47 -4.97 -4.54 3.17
N ASN A 48 -4.22 -4.61 4.26
CA ASN A 48 -2.95 -5.33 4.33
C ASN A 48 -2.00 -4.89 3.21
N ALA A 49 -1.95 -3.60 2.94
CA ALA A 49 -1.07 -3.06 1.90
C ALA A 49 0.39 -3.41 2.21
N ASN A 50 1.11 -3.85 1.20
CA ASN A 50 2.53 -4.19 1.33
C ASN A 50 3.45 -3.15 0.69
N ILE A 51 2.87 -2.17 -0.01
CA ILE A 51 3.61 -1.05 -0.58
C ILE A 51 2.85 0.24 -0.29
N ILE A 52 3.58 1.23 0.24
CA ILE A 52 3.05 2.57 0.45
C ILE A 52 3.69 3.50 -0.58
N ALA A 53 2.89 4.35 -1.21
CA ALA A 53 3.37 5.32 -2.18
C ALA A 53 2.93 6.72 -1.78
N PHE A 54 3.73 7.72 -2.11
CA PHE A 54 3.33 9.11 -1.91
C PHE A 54 4.05 10.00 -2.93
N GLY A 55 3.53 11.21 -3.09
CA GLY A 55 4.04 12.17 -4.04
C GLY A 55 5.00 13.15 -3.40
N ALA A 56 6.24 13.18 -3.88
CA ALA A 56 7.25 14.11 -3.39
C ALA A 56 6.89 15.58 -3.63
N ARG A 57 6.00 15.84 -4.60
CA ARG A 57 5.51 17.20 -4.89
C ARG A 57 4.22 17.52 -4.16
N VAL A 58 3.63 16.54 -3.49
CA VAL A 58 2.34 16.67 -2.80
C VAL A 58 2.51 16.78 -1.30
N VAL A 59 3.38 15.95 -0.73
CA VAL A 59 3.60 15.93 0.72
C VAL A 59 4.96 16.51 1.07
N GLY A 60 5.02 17.27 2.14
CA GLY A 60 6.27 17.76 2.69
C GLY A 60 6.99 16.66 3.48
N THR A 61 8.24 16.92 3.82
CA THR A 61 9.10 15.94 4.51
C THR A 61 8.50 15.45 5.83
N GLU A 62 7.92 16.34 6.62
CA GLU A 62 7.37 15.97 7.93
C GLU A 62 6.12 15.09 7.76
N VAL A 63 5.25 15.40 6.81
CA VAL A 63 4.08 14.58 6.53
C VAL A 63 4.51 13.22 5.99
N ALA A 64 5.52 13.18 5.13
CA ALA A 64 6.07 11.91 4.61
C ALA A 64 6.54 11.01 5.75
N LYS A 65 7.25 11.58 6.73
CA LYS A 65 7.69 10.83 7.92
C LYS A 65 6.49 10.29 8.71
N MET A 66 5.45 11.09 8.89
CA MET A 66 4.24 10.67 9.60
C MET A 66 3.52 9.55 8.85
N ILE A 67 3.46 9.62 7.52
CA ILE A 67 2.91 8.56 6.68
C ILE A 67 3.65 7.24 6.92
N LEU A 68 4.97 7.28 6.88
CA LEU A 68 5.80 6.09 7.08
C LEU A 68 5.67 5.54 8.50
N ASP A 69 5.67 6.41 9.50
CA ASP A 69 5.51 6.00 10.90
C ASP A 69 4.19 5.28 11.13
N GLU A 70 3.10 5.82 10.59
CA GLU A 70 1.78 5.20 10.74
C GLU A 70 1.68 3.88 9.96
N PHE A 71 2.22 3.83 8.76
CA PHE A 71 2.20 2.62 7.95
C PHE A 71 2.99 1.49 8.62
N PHE A 72 4.24 1.76 9.00
CA PHE A 72 5.09 0.74 9.61
C PHE A 72 4.72 0.42 11.06
N GLY A 73 4.06 1.33 11.74
CA GLY A 73 3.58 1.11 13.11
C GLY A 73 2.27 0.33 13.20
N ALA A 74 1.56 0.16 12.10
CA ALA A 74 0.26 -0.52 12.07
C ALA A 74 0.42 -2.00 11.75
N GLU A 75 -0.60 -2.78 12.13
CA GLU A 75 -0.68 -4.20 11.82
C GLU A 75 -2.02 -4.51 11.15
N PHE A 76 -2.01 -5.50 10.27
CA PHE A 76 -3.25 -5.95 9.63
C PHE A 76 -4.18 -6.56 10.68
N GLU A 77 -5.41 -6.06 10.74
CA GLU A 77 -6.38 -6.50 11.72
C GLU A 77 -7.03 -7.85 11.42
N GLY A 78 -7.02 -8.27 10.17
CA GLY A 78 -7.67 -9.51 9.77
C GLY A 78 -9.18 -9.45 9.91
N GLY A 79 -9.78 -10.48 10.47
CA GLY A 79 -11.22 -10.54 10.71
C GLY A 79 -12.03 -10.26 9.44
N ARG A 80 -12.99 -9.34 9.52
CA ARG A 80 -13.82 -8.95 8.37
C ARG A 80 -13.02 -8.35 7.21
N HIS A 81 -11.86 -7.76 7.49
CA HIS A 81 -11.00 -7.16 6.47
C HIS A 81 -10.32 -8.22 5.61
N GLN A 82 -10.02 -9.37 6.19
CA GLN A 82 -9.42 -10.48 5.45
C GLN A 82 -10.29 -10.92 4.27
N LYS A 83 -11.60 -10.98 4.48
CA LYS A 83 -12.55 -11.35 3.43
C LYS A 83 -12.48 -10.40 2.25
N ARG A 84 -12.35 -9.10 2.51
CA ARG A 84 -12.25 -8.08 1.46
C ARG A 84 -10.92 -8.15 0.73
N VAL A 85 -9.84 -8.41 1.44
CA VAL A 85 -8.52 -8.60 0.84
C VAL A 85 -8.53 -9.84 -0.06
N ASP A 86 -9.15 -10.92 0.40
CA ASP A 86 -9.30 -12.13 -0.40
C ASP A 86 -10.08 -11.88 -1.69
N MET A 87 -11.10 -11.04 -1.65
CA MET A 87 -11.86 -10.65 -2.82
C MET A 87 -11.01 -9.87 -3.85
N ILE A 88 -10.10 -9.02 -3.37
CA ILE A 88 -9.17 -8.29 -4.24
C ILE A 88 -8.24 -9.29 -4.95
N PHE A 89 -7.65 -10.21 -4.21
CA PHE A 89 -6.78 -11.23 -4.80
C PHE A 89 -7.54 -12.18 -5.74
N ASP A 90 -8.82 -12.42 -5.46
CA ASP A 90 -9.67 -13.22 -6.33
C ASP A 90 -9.86 -12.54 -7.70
N ILE A 91 -10.05 -11.23 -7.70
CA ILE A 91 -10.11 -10.44 -8.94
C ILE A 91 -8.78 -10.55 -9.70
N GLU A 92 -7.67 -10.43 -9.00
CA GLU A 92 -6.33 -10.57 -9.59
C GLU A 92 -6.17 -11.94 -10.26
N CYS A 93 -6.52 -13.01 -9.57
CA CYS A 93 -6.41 -14.37 -10.10
C CYS A 93 -7.26 -14.58 -11.37
N ARG A 94 -8.46 -14.02 -11.40
CA ARG A 94 -9.37 -14.16 -12.56
C ARG A 94 -8.86 -13.42 -13.78
N ASN A 95 -8.06 -12.39 -13.61
CA ASN A 95 -7.61 -11.52 -14.69
C ASN A 95 -6.13 -11.71 -15.05
N ASN A 96 -5.41 -12.51 -14.29
CA ASN A 96 -3.99 -12.71 -14.46
C ASN A 96 -3.72 -14.10 -15.05
N LYS A 97 -4.01 -14.24 -16.33
CA LYS A 97 -3.87 -15.52 -17.04
C LYS A 97 -2.65 -15.53 -17.92
#